data_e3782ecc86106e77222d3d1628c09dab
#
_entry.id   e3782ecc86106e77222d3d1628c09dab
#
_cell.length_a   1.000
_cell.length_b   1.000
_cell.length_c   1.000
_cell.angle_alpha   90.00
_cell.angle_beta   90.00
_cell.angle_gamma   90.00
#
_symmetry.space_group_name_H-M   'P 1'
#
loop_
_entity.id
_entity.type
_entity.pdbx_description
1 polymer ?
#
loop_
_entity_poly.entity_id
_entity_poly.type
_entity_poly.pdbx_seq_one_letter_code
_entity_poly.pdbx_strand_id
1 'polypeptide(L)'
;MKITVGENERAFLFRNGRFVRMLGTGKHRLFRFLGEEVRRLDVDDEPLNADIPLPVYLRDENFAREVETVRVPDGHVALHFTDGRFMGVLEPGEHTYWKVFKSQEFKLVEMEGEAAALPPLVQEALPNSLCERVEVDAHEVALLYVDGRFERLLEPGRYFFWRNGRDIEWTPCDLRIRQVDVAGQEILTLDKVSL
;
A
#
# COMPACT_ATOMS: atom_id res chain seq x y z
N MET A 1 11.60 -37.13 -15.95
CA MET A 1 10.43 -36.48 -16.55
C MET A 1 10.87 -35.22 -17.26
N LYS A 2 10.21 -34.80 -18.34
CA LYS A 2 10.47 -33.51 -19.00
C LYS A 2 9.33 -32.56 -18.67
N ILE A 3 9.65 -31.30 -18.43
CA ILE A 3 8.66 -30.22 -18.29
C ILE A 3 9.00 -29.09 -19.25
N THR A 4 8.02 -28.33 -19.64
CA THR A 4 8.18 -27.09 -20.41
C THR A 4 7.65 -25.96 -19.56
N VAL A 5 8.43 -24.88 -19.42
CA VAL A 5 8.06 -23.62 -18.77
C VAL A 5 7.79 -22.61 -19.89
N GLY A 6 6.59 -22.01 -19.89
CA GLY A 6 6.17 -21.04 -20.89
C GLY A 6 6.84 -19.68 -20.70
N GLU A 7 6.60 -18.76 -21.67
CA GLU A 7 7.17 -17.39 -21.62
C GLU A 7 6.65 -16.61 -20.42
N ASN A 8 5.35 -16.76 -20.10
CA ASN A 8 4.72 -16.09 -18.96
C ASN A 8 4.79 -16.90 -17.66
N GLU A 9 5.62 -17.94 -17.63
CA GLU A 9 5.76 -18.80 -16.47
C GLU A 9 7.19 -18.81 -15.96
N ARG A 10 7.34 -19.06 -14.66
CA ARG A 10 8.58 -19.51 -14.02
C ARG A 10 8.28 -20.76 -13.21
N ALA A 11 9.30 -21.53 -12.91
CA ALA A 11 9.11 -22.73 -12.13
C ALA A 11 10.19 -22.83 -11.05
N PHE A 12 9.79 -23.08 -9.83
CA PHE A 12 10.71 -23.30 -8.71
C PHE A 12 10.98 -24.79 -8.55
N LEU A 13 12.24 -25.16 -8.65
CA LEU A 13 12.71 -26.52 -8.44
C LEU A 13 13.00 -26.74 -6.96
N PHE A 14 12.37 -27.73 -6.39
CA PHE A 14 12.64 -28.24 -5.05
C PHE A 14 13.24 -29.63 -5.12
N ARG A 15 14.11 -29.95 -4.15
CA ARG A 15 14.60 -31.30 -3.92
C ARG A 15 14.43 -31.66 -2.45
N ASN A 16 13.65 -32.71 -2.18
CA ASN A 16 13.29 -33.14 -0.83
C ASN A 16 12.75 -31.96 0.01
N GLY A 17 11.84 -31.17 -0.57
CA GLY A 17 11.20 -30.00 0.06
C GLY A 17 12.08 -28.76 0.20
N ARG A 18 13.36 -28.77 -0.26
CA ARG A 18 14.25 -27.62 -0.23
C ARG A 18 14.30 -26.94 -1.58
N PHE A 19 14.16 -25.64 -1.60
CA PHE A 19 14.37 -24.85 -2.81
C PHE A 19 15.80 -25.01 -3.35
N VAL A 20 15.92 -25.24 -4.64
CA VAL A 20 17.20 -25.44 -5.33
C VAL A 20 17.51 -24.25 -6.22
N ARG A 21 16.58 -23.93 -7.13
CA ARG A 21 16.72 -22.81 -8.08
C ARG A 21 15.41 -22.54 -8.81
N MET A 22 15.34 -21.37 -9.45
CA MET A 22 14.32 -21.06 -10.44
C MET A 22 14.71 -21.69 -11.80
N LEU A 23 13.69 -22.15 -12.51
CA LEU A 23 13.77 -22.59 -13.91
C LEU A 23 13.08 -21.51 -14.76
N GLY A 24 13.83 -20.90 -15.66
CA GLY A 24 13.30 -19.98 -16.66
C GLY A 24 12.55 -20.69 -17.78
N THR A 25 12.17 -19.95 -18.81
CA THR A 25 11.47 -20.46 -19.99
C THR A 25 12.22 -21.59 -20.67
N GLY A 26 11.47 -22.53 -21.28
CA GLY A 26 12.04 -23.62 -22.06
C GLY A 26 11.81 -25.01 -21.50
N LYS A 27 12.57 -25.97 -22.02
CA LYS A 27 12.43 -27.40 -21.68
C LYS A 27 13.45 -27.79 -20.63
N HIS A 28 12.96 -28.37 -19.51
CA HIS A 28 13.80 -28.82 -18.40
C HIS A 28 13.60 -30.32 -18.17
N ARG A 29 14.66 -30.98 -17.67
CA ARG A 29 14.63 -32.40 -17.30
C ARG A 29 14.61 -32.50 -15.77
N LEU A 30 13.65 -33.26 -15.25
CA LEU A 30 13.50 -33.53 -13.82
C LEU A 30 13.86 -34.96 -13.50
N PHE A 31 14.50 -35.14 -12.35
CA PHE A 31 14.92 -36.46 -11.84
C PHE A 31 14.11 -36.81 -10.59
N ARG A 32 12.89 -37.36 -10.79
CA ARG A 32 11.97 -37.71 -9.69
C ARG A 32 12.59 -38.64 -8.64
N PHE A 33 13.50 -39.52 -9.06
CA PHE A 33 14.20 -40.41 -8.14
C PHE A 33 15.14 -39.67 -7.17
N LEU A 34 15.46 -38.41 -7.43
CA LEU A 34 16.21 -37.52 -6.54
C LEU A 34 15.29 -36.67 -5.64
N GLY A 35 13.97 -36.94 -5.62
CA GLY A 35 13.00 -36.16 -4.87
C GLY A 35 12.79 -34.76 -5.45
N GLU A 36 12.96 -34.60 -6.78
CA GLU A 36 12.74 -33.32 -7.46
C GLU A 36 11.24 -33.08 -7.72
N GLU A 37 10.78 -31.91 -7.29
CA GLU A 37 9.43 -31.37 -7.48
C GLU A 37 9.52 -29.98 -8.06
N VAL A 38 8.47 -29.57 -8.78
CA VAL A 38 8.39 -28.23 -9.41
C VAL A 38 7.10 -27.58 -9.07
N ARG A 39 7.17 -26.31 -8.65
CA ARG A 39 6.02 -25.41 -8.50
C ARG A 39 6.09 -24.36 -9.58
N ARG A 40 4.99 -24.14 -10.29
CA ARG A 40 4.87 -23.15 -11.35
C ARG A 40 4.30 -21.88 -10.77
N LEU A 41 4.74 -20.75 -11.31
CA LEU A 41 4.29 -19.41 -10.99
C LEU A 41 4.08 -18.66 -12.30
N ASP A 42 2.99 -17.93 -12.38
CA ASP A 42 2.76 -17.00 -13.48
C ASP A 42 3.57 -15.72 -13.24
N VAL A 43 4.12 -15.18 -14.32
CA VAL A 43 4.76 -13.87 -14.32
C VAL A 43 3.68 -12.85 -14.65
N ASP A 44 3.08 -12.30 -13.63
CA ASP A 44 1.97 -11.34 -13.69
C ASP A 44 2.32 -10.03 -12.97
N ASP A 45 1.35 -9.15 -12.83
CA ASP A 45 1.52 -7.85 -12.17
C ASP A 45 1.17 -7.90 -10.67
N GLU A 46 0.76 -9.06 -10.18
CA GLU A 46 0.41 -9.24 -8.77
C GLU A 46 1.66 -9.34 -7.88
N PRO A 47 1.56 -8.95 -6.61
CA PRO A 47 2.64 -9.17 -5.67
C PRO A 47 2.98 -10.67 -5.56
N LEU A 48 4.27 -10.97 -5.60
CA LEU A 48 4.72 -12.35 -5.46
C LEU A 48 4.32 -12.91 -4.09
N ASN A 49 3.41 -13.87 -4.11
CA ASN A 49 3.03 -14.61 -2.91
C ASN A 49 3.93 -15.85 -2.76
N ALA A 50 4.94 -15.73 -1.90
CA ALA A 50 5.89 -16.80 -1.64
C ALA A 50 5.43 -17.68 -0.48
N ASP A 51 5.43 -18.99 -0.68
CA ASP A 51 5.09 -20.00 0.35
C ASP A 51 6.25 -20.32 1.31
N ILE A 52 7.45 -19.81 1.00
CA ILE A 52 8.62 -19.83 1.89
C ILE A 52 9.22 -18.42 1.98
N PRO A 53 10.02 -18.12 3.02
CA PRO A 53 10.61 -16.80 3.17
C PRO A 53 11.38 -16.34 1.93
N LEU A 54 11.08 -15.14 1.45
CA LEU A 54 11.68 -14.54 0.24
C LEU A 54 13.22 -14.59 0.19
N PRO A 55 13.98 -14.40 1.30
CA PRO A 55 15.43 -14.51 1.29
C PRO A 55 15.96 -15.87 0.84
N VAL A 56 15.15 -16.92 0.92
CA VAL A 56 15.54 -18.26 0.40
C VAL A 56 15.55 -18.26 -1.12
N TYR A 57 14.56 -17.64 -1.74
CA TYR A 57 14.47 -17.51 -3.20
C TYR A 57 15.50 -16.53 -3.75
N LEU A 58 15.78 -15.43 -3.07
CA LEU A 58 16.76 -14.41 -3.48
C LEU A 58 18.22 -14.91 -3.51
N ARG A 59 18.51 -16.10 -2.97
CA ARG A 59 19.80 -16.75 -3.13
C ARG A 59 20.06 -17.24 -4.57
N ASP A 60 18.99 -17.42 -5.34
CA ASP A 60 19.11 -17.75 -6.77
C ASP A 60 19.24 -16.43 -7.56
N GLU A 61 20.41 -16.26 -8.20
CA GLU A 61 20.72 -15.07 -8.99
C GLU A 61 19.74 -14.86 -10.15
N ASN A 62 19.22 -15.94 -10.75
CA ASN A 62 18.27 -15.81 -11.85
C ASN A 62 16.94 -15.24 -11.35
N PHE A 63 16.47 -15.74 -10.20
CA PHE A 63 15.28 -15.18 -9.56
C PHE A 63 15.49 -13.72 -9.15
N ALA A 64 16.60 -13.41 -8.48
CA ALA A 64 16.91 -12.06 -8.01
C ALA A 64 17.02 -11.04 -9.15
N ARG A 65 17.39 -11.45 -10.36
CA ARG A 65 17.42 -10.57 -11.55
C ARG A 65 16.06 -10.29 -12.13
N GLU A 66 15.09 -11.17 -11.92
CA GLU A 66 13.74 -11.08 -12.52
C GLU A 66 12.71 -10.46 -11.61
N VAL A 67 13.07 -10.11 -10.37
CA VAL A 67 12.16 -9.46 -9.42
C VAL A 67 12.70 -8.12 -8.96
N GLU A 68 11.77 -7.25 -8.54
CA GLU A 68 12.06 -6.01 -7.81
C GLU A 68 11.40 -6.10 -6.43
N THR A 69 12.17 -5.80 -5.39
CA THR A 69 11.69 -5.87 -4.01
C THR A 69 11.78 -4.52 -3.36
N VAL A 70 10.68 -4.08 -2.74
CA VAL A 70 10.62 -2.89 -1.90
C VAL A 70 10.31 -3.28 -0.47
N ARG A 71 11.03 -2.70 0.47
CA ARG A 71 10.73 -2.76 1.90
C ARG A 71 10.17 -1.42 2.33
N VAL A 72 8.90 -1.42 2.71
CA VAL A 72 8.20 -0.25 3.22
C VAL A 72 8.31 -0.28 4.76
N PRO A 73 9.03 0.68 5.37
CA PRO A 73 9.15 0.72 6.83
C PRO A 73 7.85 1.18 7.49
N ASP A 74 7.72 0.89 8.79
CA ASP A 74 6.63 1.43 9.58
C ASP A 74 6.62 2.97 9.51
N GLY A 75 5.42 3.57 9.52
CA GLY A 75 5.27 5.01 9.36
C GLY A 75 5.40 5.51 7.91
N HIS A 76 5.56 4.63 6.94
CA HIS A 76 5.63 4.97 5.51
C HIS A 76 4.63 4.15 4.68
N VAL A 77 4.34 4.63 3.50
CA VAL A 77 3.73 3.88 2.39
C VAL A 77 4.65 3.94 1.17
N ALA A 78 4.49 3.02 0.23
CA ALA A 78 5.12 3.14 -1.06
C ALA A 78 4.08 3.33 -2.17
N LEU A 79 4.29 4.33 -3.01
CA LEU A 79 3.54 4.48 -4.26
C LEU A 79 4.17 3.56 -5.29
N HIS A 80 3.38 2.62 -5.81
CA HIS A 80 3.82 1.64 -6.79
C HIS A 80 3.49 2.09 -8.20
N PHE A 81 4.48 2.02 -9.08
CA PHE A 81 4.33 2.33 -10.50
C PHE A 81 4.85 1.17 -11.35
N THR A 82 4.11 0.82 -12.38
CA THR A 82 4.51 -0.15 -13.41
C THR A 82 4.58 0.56 -14.75
N ASP A 83 5.74 0.54 -15.41
CA ASP A 83 6.01 1.28 -16.65
C ASP A 83 5.61 2.76 -16.57
N GLY A 84 5.88 3.40 -15.42
CA GLY A 84 5.55 4.79 -15.14
C GLY A 84 4.07 5.06 -14.83
N ARG A 85 3.21 4.04 -14.83
CA ARG A 85 1.79 4.16 -14.50
C ARG A 85 1.55 3.82 -13.02
N PHE A 86 0.83 4.69 -12.31
CA PHE A 86 0.45 4.45 -10.93
C PHE A 86 -0.48 3.23 -10.81
N MET A 87 -0.11 2.28 -9.97
CA MET A 87 -0.84 1.02 -9.73
C MET A 87 -1.57 1.01 -8.40
N GLY A 88 -0.99 1.66 -7.38
CA GLY A 88 -1.60 1.68 -6.05
C GLY A 88 -0.63 2.10 -4.96
N VAL A 89 -1.10 1.95 -3.72
CA VAL A 89 -0.35 2.26 -2.50
C VAL A 89 -0.06 0.96 -1.76
N LEU A 90 1.19 0.76 -1.39
CA LEU A 90 1.65 -0.40 -0.62
C LEU A 90 1.80 -0.01 0.85
N GLU A 91 1.21 -0.82 1.71
CA GLU A 91 1.31 -0.70 3.16
C GLU A 91 2.70 -1.12 3.68
N PRO A 92 3.05 -0.81 4.96
CA PRO A 92 4.28 -1.28 5.57
C PRO A 92 4.48 -2.79 5.41
N GLY A 93 5.69 -3.20 5.04
CA GLY A 93 6.01 -4.60 4.77
C GLY A 93 7.03 -4.78 3.66
N GLU A 94 7.22 -6.03 3.26
CA GLU A 94 8.10 -6.40 2.15
C GLU A 94 7.23 -6.86 0.96
N HIS A 95 7.39 -6.17 -0.17
CA HIS A 95 6.64 -6.44 -1.39
C HIS A 95 7.60 -6.74 -2.52
N THR A 96 7.30 -7.78 -3.31
CA THR A 96 8.12 -8.24 -4.42
C THR A 96 7.26 -8.41 -5.66
N TYR A 97 7.74 -7.91 -6.78
CA TYR A 97 7.05 -7.95 -8.06
C TYR A 97 7.98 -8.49 -9.15
N TRP A 98 7.40 -9.16 -10.15
CA TRP A 98 8.13 -9.52 -11.35
C TRP A 98 8.49 -8.27 -12.17
N LYS A 99 9.73 -8.21 -12.67
CA LYS A 99 10.20 -7.17 -13.61
C LYS A 99 10.66 -7.74 -14.96
N VAL A 100 10.14 -8.92 -15.32
CA VAL A 100 10.52 -9.61 -16.56
C VAL A 100 10.06 -8.86 -17.79
N PHE A 101 8.81 -8.41 -17.80
CA PHE A 101 8.19 -7.74 -18.96
C PHE A 101 7.92 -6.27 -18.72
N LYS A 102 7.96 -5.81 -17.47
CA LYS A 102 7.59 -4.45 -17.07
C LYS A 102 8.58 -3.93 -16.03
N SER A 103 8.82 -2.62 -16.06
CA SER A 103 9.60 -1.96 -15.01
C SER A 103 8.73 -1.73 -13.79
N GLN A 104 9.32 -1.92 -12.61
CA GLN A 104 8.68 -1.65 -11.32
C GLN A 104 9.40 -0.50 -10.64
N GLU A 105 8.66 0.51 -10.21
CA GLU A 105 9.19 1.67 -9.50
C GLU A 105 8.39 1.92 -8.23
N PHE A 106 9.09 2.28 -7.14
CA PHE A 106 8.49 2.51 -5.84
C PHE A 106 8.97 3.85 -5.27
N LYS A 107 8.01 4.66 -4.80
CA LYS A 107 8.31 5.93 -4.15
C LYS A 107 7.81 5.89 -2.72
N LEU A 108 8.72 5.93 -1.76
CA LEU A 108 8.38 6.00 -0.34
C LEU A 108 7.81 7.38 0.02
N VAL A 109 6.76 7.37 0.83
CA VAL A 109 6.11 8.55 1.39
C VAL A 109 5.93 8.33 2.89
N GLU A 110 6.36 9.28 3.69
CA GLU A 110 6.17 9.27 5.14
C GLU A 110 4.72 9.62 5.50
N MET A 111 4.14 8.89 6.43
CA MET A 111 2.78 9.09 6.92
C MET A 111 2.78 10.09 8.08
N GLU A 112 2.95 11.38 7.77
CA GLU A 112 2.95 12.46 8.77
C GLU A 112 1.90 13.53 8.42
N GLY A 113 1.10 13.92 9.42
CA GLY A 113 0.11 15.01 9.27
C GLY A 113 -0.97 14.71 8.22
N GLU A 114 -1.02 15.55 7.19
CA GLU A 114 -1.95 15.45 6.07
C GLU A 114 -1.29 14.91 4.81
N ALA A 115 -2.03 14.14 4.04
CA ALA A 115 -1.60 13.67 2.71
C ALA A 115 -1.86 14.73 1.59
N ALA A 116 -1.96 16.01 1.95
CA ALA A 116 -2.32 17.10 1.04
C ALA A 116 -1.31 17.31 -0.11
N ALA A 117 -0.04 16.95 0.10
CA ALA A 117 1.01 17.05 -0.92
C ALA A 117 0.93 15.96 -2.00
N LEU A 118 0.10 14.93 -1.81
CA LEU A 118 -0.06 13.85 -2.77
C LEU A 118 -1.01 14.25 -3.90
N PRO A 119 -0.79 13.76 -5.14
CA PRO A 119 -1.74 13.96 -6.23
C PRO A 119 -3.14 13.42 -5.89
N PRO A 120 -4.23 14.04 -6.38
CA PRO A 120 -5.60 13.61 -6.08
C PRO A 120 -5.86 12.13 -6.36
N LEU A 121 -5.34 11.58 -7.46
CA LEU A 121 -5.46 10.16 -7.79
C LEU A 121 -4.87 9.26 -6.69
N VAL A 122 -3.76 9.67 -6.10
CA VAL A 122 -3.09 8.92 -5.03
C VAL A 122 -3.88 9.05 -3.73
N GLN A 123 -4.38 10.27 -3.41
CA GLN A 123 -5.21 10.50 -2.22
C GLN A 123 -6.46 9.61 -2.22
N GLU A 124 -7.13 9.48 -3.38
CA GLU A 124 -8.31 8.61 -3.52
C GLU A 124 -7.97 7.11 -3.42
N ALA A 125 -6.76 6.74 -3.74
CA ALA A 125 -6.29 5.34 -3.66
C ALA A 125 -5.77 4.95 -2.26
N LEU A 126 -5.67 5.89 -1.30
CA LEU A 126 -5.21 5.57 0.05
C LEU A 126 -6.18 4.62 0.75
N PRO A 127 -5.71 3.54 1.38
CA PRO A 127 -6.56 2.65 2.16
C PRO A 127 -7.15 3.37 3.39
N ASN A 128 -8.42 3.07 3.71
CA ASN A 128 -9.08 3.63 4.90
C ASN A 128 -8.42 3.19 6.22
N SER A 129 -7.67 2.09 6.21
CA SER A 129 -6.84 1.63 7.33
C SER A 129 -5.73 2.62 7.67
N LEU A 130 -5.21 3.33 6.67
CA LEU A 130 -4.06 4.22 6.80
C LEU A 130 -4.43 5.70 6.81
N CYS A 131 -5.58 6.06 6.24
CA CYS A 131 -5.98 7.45 6.03
C CYS A 131 -7.43 7.70 6.40
N GLU A 132 -7.69 8.71 7.22
CA GLU A 132 -9.02 9.26 7.43
C GLU A 132 -9.33 10.30 6.36
N ARG A 133 -10.52 10.17 5.75
CA ARG A 133 -11.04 11.11 4.77
C ARG A 133 -12.12 11.97 5.43
N VAL A 134 -11.94 13.27 5.37
CA VAL A 134 -12.90 14.24 5.91
C VAL A 134 -13.41 15.10 4.76
N GLU A 135 -14.70 15.15 4.59
CA GLU A 135 -15.37 16.03 3.63
C GLU A 135 -16.26 17.00 4.40
N VAL A 136 -15.99 18.28 4.23
CA VAL A 136 -16.71 19.38 4.90
C VAL A 136 -17.46 20.16 3.84
N ASP A 137 -18.79 20.21 3.93
CA ASP A 137 -19.65 20.88 2.97
C ASP A 137 -19.53 22.41 3.04
N ALA A 138 -19.96 23.09 1.98
CA ALA A 138 -19.88 24.55 1.81
C ALA A 138 -20.54 25.37 2.94
N HIS A 139 -21.44 24.75 3.69
CA HIS A 139 -22.19 25.39 4.78
C HIS A 139 -21.82 24.84 6.16
N GLU A 140 -20.75 24.07 6.23
CA GLU A 140 -20.28 23.41 7.43
C GLU A 140 -18.87 23.84 7.78
N VAL A 141 -18.52 23.60 9.02
CA VAL A 141 -17.17 23.50 9.52
C VAL A 141 -17.04 22.19 10.27
N ALA A 142 -15.84 21.67 10.45
CA ALA A 142 -15.66 20.47 11.26
C ALA A 142 -14.62 20.69 12.36
N LEU A 143 -14.91 20.18 13.55
CA LEU A 143 -13.96 20.12 14.64
C LEU A 143 -13.12 18.85 14.48
N LEU A 144 -11.81 19.00 14.28
CA LEU A 144 -10.86 17.88 14.20
C LEU A 144 -10.28 17.59 15.57
N TYR A 145 -10.30 16.31 15.93
CA TYR A 145 -9.69 15.78 17.14
C TYR A 145 -8.66 14.72 16.76
N VAL A 146 -7.52 14.78 17.41
CA VAL A 146 -6.44 13.78 17.29
C VAL A 146 -6.13 13.23 18.67
N ASP A 147 -6.23 11.91 18.82
CA ASP A 147 -6.04 11.21 20.09
C ASP A 147 -6.90 11.82 21.23
N GLY A 148 -8.16 12.13 20.88
CA GLY A 148 -9.15 12.72 21.78
C GLY A 148 -8.90 14.18 22.15
N ARG A 149 -7.95 14.87 21.51
CA ARG A 149 -7.65 16.29 21.74
C ARG A 149 -8.07 17.13 20.55
N PHE A 150 -8.71 18.28 20.83
CA PHE A 150 -8.99 19.25 19.76
C PHE A 150 -7.69 19.72 19.11
N GLU A 151 -7.62 19.58 17.80
CA GLU A 151 -6.46 19.99 17.00
C GLU A 151 -6.73 21.33 16.31
N ARG A 152 -7.81 21.38 15.51
CA ARG A 152 -8.18 22.59 14.76
C ARG A 152 -9.58 22.52 14.17
N LEU A 153 -10.06 23.67 13.70
CA LEU A 153 -11.25 23.80 12.87
C LEU A 153 -10.89 23.53 11.39
N LEU A 154 -11.72 22.73 10.71
CA LEU A 154 -11.65 22.52 9.27
C LEU A 154 -12.72 23.35 8.58
N GLU A 155 -12.31 24.13 7.58
CA GLU A 155 -13.18 24.86 6.68
C GLU A 155 -13.76 23.94 5.60
N PRO A 156 -14.75 24.39 4.78
CA PRO A 156 -15.23 23.62 3.65
C PRO A 156 -14.11 23.11 2.76
N GLY A 157 -14.13 21.80 2.47
CA GLY A 157 -13.08 21.17 1.67
C GLY A 157 -12.95 19.67 1.91
N ARG A 158 -11.96 19.09 1.26
CA ARG A 158 -11.63 17.67 1.38
C ARG A 158 -10.24 17.52 1.97
N TYR A 159 -10.14 16.69 3.01
CA TYR A 159 -8.92 16.48 3.79
C TYR A 159 -8.61 15.00 3.88
N PHE A 160 -7.33 14.68 3.93
CA PHE A 160 -6.81 13.31 4.04
C PHE A 160 -5.76 13.30 5.14
N PHE A 161 -6.09 12.68 6.28
CA PHE A 161 -5.22 12.63 7.46
C PHE A 161 -4.61 11.24 7.61
N TRP A 162 -3.29 11.18 7.74
CA TRP A 162 -2.61 9.93 8.05
C TRP A 162 -2.96 9.46 9.46
N ARG A 163 -3.47 8.23 9.56
CA ARG A 163 -3.74 7.62 10.87
C ARG A 163 -2.44 7.30 11.60
N ASN A 164 -1.53 6.54 11.01
CA ASN A 164 -0.22 6.14 11.55
C ASN A 164 -0.24 5.86 13.07
N GLY A 165 -1.21 5.03 13.52
CA GLY A 165 -1.42 4.70 14.93
C GLY A 165 -2.14 5.77 15.76
N ARG A 166 -2.54 6.91 15.16
CA ARG A 166 -3.32 7.97 15.79
C ARG A 166 -4.81 7.73 15.59
N ASP A 167 -5.60 8.13 16.57
CA ASP A 167 -7.05 8.18 16.47
C ASP A 167 -7.47 9.55 15.91
N ILE A 168 -8.14 9.54 14.76
CA ILE A 168 -8.60 10.76 14.06
C ILE A 168 -10.12 10.75 14.08
N GLU A 169 -10.69 11.72 14.80
CA GLU A 169 -12.13 11.94 14.90
C GLU A 169 -12.49 13.34 14.43
N TRP A 170 -13.68 13.51 13.91
CA TRP A 170 -14.16 14.82 13.50
C TRP A 170 -15.67 14.94 13.68
N THR A 171 -16.11 16.18 13.94
CA THR A 171 -17.54 16.49 14.17
C THR A 171 -17.94 17.62 13.25
N PRO A 172 -18.87 17.39 12.29
CA PRO A 172 -19.39 18.45 11.42
C PRO A 172 -20.35 19.36 12.20
N CYS A 173 -20.31 20.64 11.87
CA CYS A 173 -21.19 21.66 12.43
C CYS A 173 -21.80 22.49 11.29
N ASP A 174 -23.11 22.38 11.09
CA ASP A 174 -23.85 23.14 10.09
C ASP A 174 -24.05 24.59 10.55
N LEU A 175 -23.45 25.54 9.86
CA LEU A 175 -23.49 26.98 10.19
C LEU A 175 -24.85 27.63 9.93
N ARG A 176 -25.80 26.95 9.28
CA ARG A 176 -27.18 27.43 9.05
C ARG A 176 -28.06 27.21 10.28
N ILE A 177 -27.64 26.33 11.18
CA ILE A 177 -28.41 26.03 12.40
C ILE A 177 -28.03 27.06 13.45
N ARG A 178 -29.05 27.83 13.94
CA ARG A 178 -28.83 28.90 14.90
C ARG A 178 -28.33 28.44 16.27
N GLN A 179 -28.57 27.19 16.61
CA GLN A 179 -28.13 26.60 17.88
C GLN A 179 -27.43 25.29 17.57
N VAL A 180 -26.13 25.25 17.81
CA VAL A 180 -25.30 24.08 17.61
C VAL A 180 -25.01 23.47 18.98
N ASP A 181 -25.57 22.29 19.24
CA ASP A 181 -25.36 21.55 20.49
C ASP A 181 -24.29 20.45 20.23
N VAL A 182 -23.03 20.87 20.25
CA VAL A 182 -21.88 19.98 20.08
C VAL A 182 -20.88 20.17 21.20
N ALA A 183 -20.16 19.10 21.55
CA ALA A 183 -19.02 19.21 22.45
C ALA A 183 -17.96 20.12 21.81
N GLY A 184 -17.53 21.17 22.52
CA GLY A 184 -16.60 22.17 22.00
C GLY A 184 -17.27 23.42 21.38
N GLN A 185 -18.54 23.66 21.66
CA GLN A 185 -19.28 24.84 21.20
C GLN A 185 -18.56 26.17 21.52
N GLU A 186 -17.87 26.24 22.65
CA GLU A 186 -17.04 27.41 23.04
C GLU A 186 -15.92 27.69 22.04
N ILE A 187 -15.38 26.69 21.35
CA ILE A 187 -14.31 26.84 20.35
C ILE A 187 -14.89 27.49 19.09
N LEU A 188 -16.10 27.09 18.68
CA LEU A 188 -16.80 27.66 17.53
C LEU A 188 -17.15 29.13 17.75
N THR A 189 -17.52 29.51 18.98
CA THR A 189 -17.87 30.90 19.31
C THR A 189 -16.67 31.83 19.40
N LEU A 190 -15.50 31.30 19.74
CA LEU A 190 -14.29 32.12 19.87
C LEU A 190 -13.67 32.51 18.51
N ASP A 191 -13.82 31.66 17.49
CA ASP A 191 -13.03 31.84 16.25
C ASP A 191 -13.81 32.36 15.04
N LYS A 192 -15.09 32.00 14.82
CA LYS A 192 -15.78 32.36 13.57
C LYS A 192 -17.29 32.52 13.66
N VAL A 193 -17.94 32.22 14.76
CA VAL A 193 -19.37 32.34 14.91
C VAL A 193 -19.67 33.48 15.89
N SER A 194 -19.82 34.69 15.39
CA SER A 194 -20.53 35.73 16.15
C SER A 194 -22.00 35.32 16.24
N LEU A 195 -22.42 34.95 17.41
CA LEU A 195 -23.83 34.78 17.76
C LEU A 195 -24.56 36.14 17.74
#